data_1afd01864cd23281dee2ff9dde1554cb
#
_entry.id   1afd01864cd23281dee2ff9dde1554cb
#
_cell.length_a   1.000
_cell.length_b   1.000
_cell.length_c   1.000
_cell.angle_alpha   90.00
_cell.angle_beta   90.00
_cell.angle_gamma   90.00
#
_symmetry.space_group_name_H-M   'P 1'
#
loop_
_entity.id
_entity.type
_entity.pdbx_description
1 polymer ?
#
loop_
_entity_poly.entity_id
_entity_poly.type
_entity_poly.pdbx_seq_one_letter_code
_entity_poly.pdbx_strand_id
1 'polypeptide(L)'
;KGTFPLSILFNPRPLWYNDPTMKRLDFLMIGLAALLSLLPLAFLLQPAPKHAVVTVSQRGEVLYEGGLFDDAVVTTPDGGNTIEIKDGEVRMIAASCKDGLCLSAGIATAAKPIVCLPHELTVRISDGKEAPLDAVTR
;
A
#
# COMPACT_ATOMS: atom_id res chain seq x y z
N LYS A 1 5.71 -40.50 -57.24
CA LYS A 1 5.54 -40.68 -55.77
C LYS A 1 6.78 -40.05 -55.11
N GLY A 2 6.72 -38.76 -54.83
CA GLY A 2 7.79 -38.04 -54.13
C GLY A 2 7.47 -38.05 -52.64
N THR A 3 8.24 -38.79 -51.88
CA THR A 3 8.25 -38.76 -50.45
C THR A 3 9.10 -37.58 -50.00
N PHE A 4 8.46 -36.54 -49.48
CA PHE A 4 9.13 -35.46 -48.77
C PHE A 4 9.72 -36.02 -47.46
N PRO A 5 11.00 -35.84 -47.16
CA PRO A 5 11.55 -36.28 -45.87
C PRO A 5 11.04 -35.36 -44.76
N LEU A 6 10.35 -35.98 -43.80
CA LEU A 6 9.77 -35.32 -42.59
C LEU A 6 10.84 -34.81 -41.61
N SER A 7 12.13 -34.93 -41.94
CA SER A 7 13.25 -34.58 -41.07
C SER A 7 13.60 -33.08 -41.00
N ILE A 8 12.91 -32.24 -41.79
CA ILE A 8 13.16 -30.79 -41.81
C ILE A 8 12.31 -30.03 -40.73
N LEU A 9 11.32 -30.68 -40.13
CA LEU A 9 10.36 -30.02 -39.26
C LEU A 9 10.72 -30.01 -37.76
N PHE A 10 11.85 -30.59 -37.37
CA PHE A 10 12.23 -30.60 -35.96
C PHE A 10 13.67 -30.21 -35.74
N ASN A 11 13.99 -28.92 -35.94
CA ASN A 11 15.21 -28.36 -35.38
C ASN A 11 14.84 -27.51 -34.16
N PRO A 12 14.87 -28.08 -32.94
CA PRO A 12 14.47 -27.38 -31.72
C PRO A 12 15.58 -26.47 -31.16
N ARG A 13 16.55 -26.08 -31.97
CA ARG A 13 17.59 -25.17 -31.50
C ARG A 13 17.29 -23.78 -32.04
N PRO A 14 16.83 -22.85 -31.18
CA PRO A 14 16.75 -21.47 -31.61
C PRO A 14 18.15 -20.97 -31.97
N LEU A 15 18.29 -20.40 -33.17
CA LEU A 15 19.54 -19.93 -33.79
C LEU A 15 20.34 -18.91 -32.93
N TRP A 16 19.79 -18.44 -31.84
CA TRP A 16 20.41 -17.48 -30.94
C TRP A 16 20.99 -18.09 -29.64
N TYR A 17 20.82 -19.40 -29.40
CA TYR A 17 21.27 -20.06 -28.16
C TYR A 17 22.77 -20.44 -28.14
N ASN A 18 23.48 -20.48 -29.28
CA ASN A 18 24.87 -20.93 -29.38
C ASN A 18 25.85 -19.82 -29.77
N ASP A 19 25.55 -18.55 -29.45
CA ASP A 19 26.59 -17.54 -29.66
C ASP A 19 27.37 -17.36 -28.31
N PRO A 20 28.62 -17.89 -28.23
CA PRO A 20 29.46 -17.76 -27.03
C PRO A 20 29.96 -16.33 -26.84
N THR A 21 29.45 -15.39 -27.61
CA THR A 21 29.73 -13.97 -27.45
C THR A 21 28.59 -13.26 -26.74
N MET A 22 28.12 -13.79 -25.58
CA MET A 22 27.45 -12.94 -24.62
C MET A 22 28.45 -11.86 -24.23
N LYS A 23 28.37 -10.77 -24.97
CA LYS A 23 29.28 -9.62 -24.82
C LYS A 23 28.99 -9.01 -23.46
N ARG A 24 30.02 -8.45 -22.86
CA ARG A 24 29.88 -7.68 -21.58
C ARG A 24 28.72 -6.71 -21.61
N LEU A 25 28.27 -6.28 -22.80
CA LEU A 25 27.11 -5.44 -23.05
C LEU A 25 25.78 -6.12 -22.66
N ASP A 26 25.62 -7.42 -22.87
CA ASP A 26 24.36 -8.15 -22.54
C ASP A 26 24.19 -8.23 -21.01
N PHE A 27 25.28 -8.48 -20.29
CA PHE A 27 25.27 -8.43 -18.82
C PHE A 27 24.99 -7.03 -18.29
N LEU A 28 25.49 -5.99 -18.95
CA LEU A 28 25.20 -4.61 -18.60
C LEU A 28 23.72 -4.28 -18.85
N MET A 29 23.15 -4.72 -19.97
CA MET A 29 21.74 -4.50 -20.28
C MET A 29 20.81 -5.24 -19.31
N ILE A 30 21.13 -6.50 -18.99
CA ILE A 30 20.37 -7.28 -18.00
C ILE A 30 20.48 -6.65 -16.62
N GLY A 31 21.69 -6.26 -16.20
CA GLY A 31 21.92 -5.58 -14.93
C GLY A 31 21.18 -4.24 -14.83
N LEU A 32 21.17 -3.45 -15.90
CA LEU A 32 20.44 -2.19 -15.97
C LEU A 32 18.92 -2.42 -15.89
N ALA A 33 18.40 -3.40 -16.61
CA ALA A 33 16.98 -3.74 -16.56
C ALA A 33 16.55 -4.24 -15.18
N ALA A 34 17.37 -5.07 -14.53
CA ALA A 34 17.14 -5.55 -13.18
C ALA A 34 17.17 -4.39 -12.16
N LEU A 35 18.14 -3.47 -12.28
CA LEU A 35 18.23 -2.29 -11.44
C LEU A 35 16.99 -1.39 -11.59
N LEU A 36 16.55 -1.16 -12.85
CA LEU A 36 15.35 -0.36 -13.11
C LEU A 36 14.09 -1.01 -12.55
N SER A 37 14.00 -2.33 -12.55
CA SER A 37 12.84 -3.06 -12.01
C SER A 37 12.80 -3.06 -10.47
N LEU A 38 13.95 -2.96 -9.80
CA LEU A 38 14.06 -2.92 -8.35
C LEU A 38 13.79 -1.53 -7.77
N LEU A 39 13.97 -0.46 -8.55
CA LEU A 39 13.72 0.93 -8.11
C LEU A 39 12.30 1.16 -7.56
N PRO A 40 11.21 0.77 -8.25
CA PRO A 40 9.87 0.95 -7.73
C PRO A 40 9.60 0.13 -6.47
N LEU A 41 10.21 -1.05 -6.35
CA LEU A 41 10.09 -1.87 -5.14
C LEU A 41 10.75 -1.20 -3.94
N ALA A 42 11.93 -0.61 -4.09
CA ALA A 42 12.60 0.14 -3.04
C ALA A 42 11.78 1.37 -2.60
N PHE A 43 11.07 2.01 -3.54
CA PHE A 43 10.19 3.14 -3.22
C PHE A 43 8.94 2.71 -2.42
N LEU A 44 8.40 1.51 -2.69
CA LEU A 44 7.25 0.96 -1.96
C LEU A 44 7.61 0.49 -0.53
N LEU A 45 8.89 0.20 -0.27
CA LEU A 45 9.38 -0.25 1.04
C LEU A 45 9.82 0.91 1.95
N GLN A 46 9.53 2.17 1.58
CA GLN A 46 9.87 3.32 2.42
C GLN A 46 9.09 3.27 3.73
N PRO A 47 9.75 3.36 4.88
CA PRO A 47 9.07 3.45 6.16
C PRO A 47 8.21 4.71 6.23
N ALA A 48 7.12 4.64 7.01
CA ALA A 48 6.26 5.79 7.25
C ALA A 48 7.08 6.99 7.77
N PRO A 49 6.77 8.21 7.35
CA PRO A 49 7.50 9.39 7.81
C PRO A 49 7.38 9.51 9.34
N LYS A 50 8.49 9.85 10.01
CA LYS A 50 8.59 9.94 11.48
C LYS A 50 7.66 11.00 12.10
N HIS A 51 7.06 11.84 11.30
CA HIS A 51 6.14 12.91 11.69
C HIS A 51 4.70 12.62 11.22
N ALA A 52 4.36 11.35 11.00
CA ALA A 52 3.00 11.00 10.66
C ALA A 52 2.06 11.24 11.84
N VAL A 53 0.97 11.95 11.56
CA VAL A 53 -0.08 12.30 12.53
C VAL A 53 -1.31 11.46 12.25
N VAL A 54 -1.85 10.88 13.29
CA VAL A 54 -3.13 10.15 13.28
C VAL A 54 -4.23 11.11 13.68
N THR A 55 -5.22 11.28 12.83
CA THR A 55 -6.41 12.06 13.11
C THR A 55 -7.62 11.14 13.13
N VAL A 56 -8.33 11.12 14.24
CA VAL A 56 -9.60 10.42 14.41
C VAL A 56 -10.70 11.47 14.47
N SER A 57 -11.63 11.43 13.53
CA SER A 57 -12.78 12.35 13.49
C SER A 57 -14.09 11.60 13.43
N GLN A 58 -15.11 12.11 14.14
CA GLN A 58 -16.48 11.59 14.10
C GLN A 58 -17.44 12.74 13.83
N ARG A 59 -18.34 12.59 12.87
CA ARG A 59 -19.33 13.60 12.47
C ARG A 59 -18.72 14.95 12.13
N GLY A 60 -17.49 14.95 11.59
CA GLY A 60 -16.75 16.17 11.26
C GLY A 60 -16.00 16.81 12.44
N GLU A 61 -16.14 16.29 13.65
CA GLU A 61 -15.41 16.74 14.83
C GLU A 61 -14.17 15.88 15.06
N VAL A 62 -13.02 16.51 15.34
CA VAL A 62 -11.77 15.81 15.66
C VAL A 62 -11.82 15.36 17.13
N LEU A 63 -11.83 14.05 17.34
CA LEU A 63 -11.81 13.45 18.68
C LEU A 63 -10.39 13.24 19.21
N TYR A 64 -9.46 12.96 18.31
CA TYR A 64 -8.06 12.68 18.65
C TYR A 64 -7.14 13.11 17.53
N GLU A 65 -6.02 13.70 17.91
CA GLU A 65 -4.90 14.02 17.03
C GLU A 65 -3.59 13.75 17.78
N GLY A 66 -2.74 12.89 17.24
CA GLY A 66 -1.50 12.50 17.91
C GLY A 66 -0.51 11.86 16.94
N GLY A 67 0.72 11.65 17.40
CA GLY A 67 1.75 10.99 16.61
C GLY A 67 1.42 9.53 16.33
N LEU A 68 1.80 9.04 15.15
CA LEU A 68 1.62 7.63 14.75
C LEU A 68 2.39 6.66 15.68
N PHE A 69 3.46 7.13 16.28
CA PHE A 69 4.31 6.33 17.17
C PHE A 69 3.99 6.55 18.66
N ASP A 70 2.96 7.32 18.98
CA ASP A 70 2.49 7.51 20.32
C ASP A 70 1.38 6.48 20.59
N ASP A 71 1.68 5.47 21.40
CA ASP A 71 0.72 4.41 21.71
C ASP A 71 -0.50 4.99 22.41
N ALA A 72 -1.67 4.76 21.85
CA ALA A 72 -2.94 5.26 22.38
C ALA A 72 -4.12 4.34 22.03
N VAL A 73 -5.13 4.36 22.89
CA VAL A 73 -6.43 3.73 22.62
C VAL A 73 -7.50 4.82 22.70
N VAL A 74 -8.18 5.02 21.59
CA VAL A 74 -9.22 6.05 21.45
C VAL A 74 -10.58 5.37 21.33
N THR A 75 -11.47 5.64 22.26
CA THR A 75 -12.87 5.18 22.18
C THR A 75 -13.76 6.36 21.86
N THR A 76 -14.67 6.18 20.90
CA THR A 76 -15.64 7.23 20.54
C THR A 76 -16.60 7.52 21.69
N PRO A 77 -17.09 8.76 21.84
CA PRO A 77 -17.97 9.16 22.95
C PRO A 77 -19.26 8.33 23.05
N ASP A 78 -19.74 7.82 21.92
CA ASP A 78 -20.91 6.94 21.86
C ASP A 78 -20.59 5.47 22.20
N GLY A 79 -19.31 5.16 22.48
CA GLY A 79 -18.84 3.79 22.72
C GLY A 79 -18.92 2.87 21.51
N GLY A 80 -19.27 3.42 20.35
CA GLY A 80 -19.52 2.64 19.12
C GLY A 80 -18.28 2.07 18.47
N ASN A 81 -17.12 2.72 18.67
CA ASN A 81 -15.85 2.32 18.03
C ASN A 81 -14.67 2.49 19.01
N THR A 82 -13.71 1.59 18.90
CA THR A 82 -12.43 1.71 19.62
C THR A 82 -11.28 1.52 18.62
N ILE A 83 -10.36 2.47 18.61
CA ILE A 83 -9.21 2.54 17.74
C ILE A 83 -7.96 2.34 18.60
N GLU A 84 -7.06 1.48 18.19
CA GLU A 84 -5.74 1.28 18.78
C GLU A 84 -4.66 1.86 17.87
N ILE A 85 -3.78 2.66 18.44
CA ILE A 85 -2.55 3.17 17.85
C ILE A 85 -1.43 2.50 18.61
N LYS A 86 -0.64 1.67 17.92
CA LYS A 86 0.43 0.92 18.57
C LYS A 86 1.53 0.56 17.58
N ASP A 87 2.79 0.71 17.99
CA ASP A 87 3.97 0.34 17.20
C ASP A 87 3.98 0.97 15.79
N GLY A 88 3.41 2.15 15.59
CA GLY A 88 3.30 2.80 14.29
C GLY A 88 2.19 2.25 13.39
N GLU A 89 1.29 1.46 13.95
CA GLU A 89 0.11 0.94 13.28
C GLU A 89 -1.18 1.48 13.90
N VAL A 90 -2.17 1.71 13.07
CA VAL A 90 -3.50 2.15 13.51
C VAL A 90 -4.53 1.15 13.02
N ARG A 91 -5.31 0.63 13.94
CA ARG A 91 -6.36 -0.35 13.63
C ARG A 91 -7.60 -0.11 14.48
N MET A 92 -8.73 -0.56 13.97
CA MET A 92 -9.97 -0.62 14.75
C MET A 92 -10.04 -1.96 15.48
N ILE A 93 -10.12 -1.93 16.82
CA ILE A 93 -10.15 -3.14 17.65
C ILE A 93 -11.55 -3.49 18.13
N ALA A 94 -12.47 -2.54 18.16
CA ALA A 94 -13.88 -2.80 18.44
C ALA A 94 -14.78 -1.86 17.64
N ALA A 95 -15.93 -2.39 17.21
CA ALA A 95 -16.97 -1.61 16.55
C ALA A 95 -18.33 -2.26 16.77
N SER A 96 -19.35 -1.45 17.03
CA SER A 96 -20.74 -1.89 17.19
C SER A 96 -21.57 -1.79 15.90
N CYS A 97 -20.94 -1.46 14.77
CA CYS A 97 -21.60 -1.40 13.49
C CYS A 97 -22.00 -2.80 13.00
N LYS A 98 -23.19 -2.93 12.40
CA LYS A 98 -23.82 -4.19 12.03
C LYS A 98 -22.96 -5.04 11.07
N ASP A 99 -22.25 -4.40 10.14
CA ASP A 99 -21.53 -5.10 9.07
C ASP A 99 -20.07 -5.39 9.45
N GLY A 100 -19.51 -4.76 10.50
CA GLY A 100 -18.15 -4.97 10.97
C GLY A 100 -17.06 -4.67 9.94
N LEU A 101 -17.38 -3.98 8.83
CA LEU A 101 -16.44 -3.71 7.73
C LEU A 101 -15.24 -2.87 8.19
N CYS A 102 -15.46 -1.97 9.14
CA CYS A 102 -14.39 -1.15 9.71
C CYS A 102 -13.37 -1.99 10.51
N LEU A 103 -13.79 -3.09 11.15
CA LEU A 103 -12.87 -4.05 11.79
C LEU A 103 -12.08 -4.84 10.75
N SER A 104 -12.72 -5.18 9.63
CA SER A 104 -12.09 -5.93 8.53
C SER A 104 -11.15 -5.06 7.68
N ALA A 105 -11.17 -3.74 7.85
CA ALA A 105 -10.32 -2.82 7.10
C ALA A 105 -8.82 -3.07 7.34
N GLY A 106 -8.46 -3.68 8.49
CA GLY A 106 -7.08 -3.94 8.87
C GLY A 106 -6.36 -2.67 9.33
N ILE A 107 -5.08 -2.54 8.95
CA ILE A 107 -4.24 -1.41 9.34
C ILE A 107 -4.54 -0.21 8.44
N ALA A 108 -4.69 0.97 9.05
CA ALA A 108 -4.77 2.24 8.33
C ALA A 108 -3.40 2.62 7.77
N THR A 109 -3.40 3.24 6.60
CA THR A 109 -2.22 3.85 5.99
C THR A 109 -2.59 5.24 5.46
N ALA A 110 -1.60 6.06 5.10
CA ALA A 110 -1.86 7.36 4.49
C ALA A 110 -2.74 7.27 3.23
N ALA A 111 -2.59 6.18 2.45
CA ALA A 111 -3.39 5.92 1.26
C ALA A 111 -4.72 5.19 1.53
N LYS A 112 -4.88 4.57 2.71
CA LYS A 112 -6.04 3.77 3.07
C LYS A 112 -6.56 4.14 4.46
N PRO A 113 -7.43 5.14 4.57
CA PRO A 113 -8.08 5.49 5.83
C PRO A 113 -9.06 4.37 6.26
N ILE A 114 -9.31 4.27 7.57
CA ILE A 114 -10.41 3.46 8.08
C ILE A 114 -11.64 4.35 8.21
N VAL A 115 -12.76 3.88 7.66
CA VAL A 115 -14.02 4.60 7.69
C VAL A 115 -15.12 3.70 8.24
N CYS A 116 -15.87 4.19 9.21
CA CYS A 116 -17.09 3.57 9.72
C CYS A 116 -18.28 4.45 9.36
N LEU A 117 -18.97 4.11 8.27
CA LEU A 117 -20.10 4.90 7.76
C LEU A 117 -21.27 5.02 8.76
N PRO A 118 -21.71 3.92 9.44
CA PRO A 118 -22.82 4.04 10.39
C PRO A 118 -22.56 4.98 11.56
N HIS A 119 -21.29 5.12 11.97
CA HIS A 119 -20.90 6.02 13.07
C HIS A 119 -20.29 7.35 12.58
N GLU A 120 -20.22 7.57 11.26
CA GLU A 120 -19.60 8.74 10.63
C GLU A 120 -18.17 8.98 11.13
N LEU A 121 -17.44 7.87 11.40
CA LEU A 121 -16.08 7.89 11.92
C LEU A 121 -15.07 7.75 10.79
N THR A 122 -14.03 8.57 10.82
CA THR A 122 -12.90 8.49 9.89
C THR A 122 -11.58 8.52 10.68
N VAL A 123 -10.70 7.58 10.37
CA VAL A 123 -9.34 7.51 10.90
C VAL A 123 -8.37 7.71 9.73
N ARG A 124 -7.56 8.75 9.81
CA ARG A 124 -6.59 9.14 8.78
C ARG A 124 -5.18 9.22 9.35
N ILE A 125 -4.21 8.92 8.52
CA ILE A 125 -2.80 9.17 8.78
C ILE A 125 -2.32 10.21 7.76
N SER A 126 -1.75 11.30 8.23
CA SER A 126 -1.19 12.37 7.42
C SER A 126 0.27 12.64 7.79
N ASP A 127 1.02 13.23 6.88
CA ASP A 127 2.45 13.56 7.08
C ASP A 127 2.65 14.82 7.95
N GLY A 128 1.65 15.21 8.73
CA GLY A 128 1.70 16.45 9.55
C GLY A 128 1.66 17.75 8.73
N LYS A 129 1.59 17.65 7.41
CA LYS A 129 1.28 18.78 6.53
C LYS A 129 -0.20 18.70 6.21
N GLU A 130 -1.03 19.32 7.02
CA GLU A 130 -2.40 19.58 6.61
C GLU A 130 -2.38 20.33 5.29
N ALA A 131 -2.82 19.66 4.23
CA ALA A 131 -3.36 20.41 3.10
C ALA A 131 -4.62 21.09 3.62
N PRO A 132 -4.73 22.42 3.64
CA PRO A 132 -5.96 23.08 4.02
C PRO A 132 -7.08 22.51 3.15
N LEU A 133 -8.13 22.00 3.78
CA LEU A 133 -9.36 21.58 3.09
C LEU A 133 -10.05 22.83 2.56
N ASP A 134 -9.47 23.44 1.52
CA ASP A 134 -10.12 24.45 0.71
C ASP A 134 -11.07 23.75 -0.29
N ALA A 135 -12.12 23.18 0.22
CA ALA A 135 -13.24 22.79 -0.62
C ALA A 135 -14.55 22.91 0.15
N VAL A 136 -14.82 24.10 0.66
CA VAL A 136 -16.19 24.51 0.89
C VAL A 136 -16.70 25.13 -0.41
N THR A 137 -17.16 24.30 -1.33
CA THR A 137 -18.10 24.77 -2.36
C THR A 137 -19.42 25.07 -1.66
N ARG A 138 -19.72 26.35 -1.53
CA ARG A 138 -21.07 26.84 -1.26
C ARG A 138 -21.95 26.67 -2.50
#